data_1b8fb0b69c093fc9020ae1e3a13f2ff0
#
_entry.id   1b8fb0b69c093fc9020ae1e3a13f2ff0
#
_cell.length_a   1.000
_cell.length_b   1.000
_cell.length_c   1.000
_cell.angle_alpha   90.00
_cell.angle_beta   90.00
_cell.angle_gamma   90.00
#
_symmetry.space_group_name_H-M   'P 1'
#
loop_
_entity.id
_entity.type
_entity.pdbx_description
1 polymer ?
#
loop_
_entity_poly.entity_id
_entity_poly.type
_entity_poly.pdbx_seq_one_letter_code
_entity_poly.pdbx_strand_id
1 'polypeptide(L)'
;MKKYLVTLLAILLVSCSSATDDTNVSLESVDTSTTSTTEATTTTITTTTTVYIEEPWAVDEFGIELLEMSPNMKTQFEELMSFVERRVGLEFTEFPLFNLYTVNGYQEYNAVSYLDDFEEDYEEGEWERAVLSENMWGLTTSTPDQMKNLITEFQRCASAGSYNLLDKILRVPIQKGQDKLNLWEQSVIVHELTHSLQGQHFQVSEWYQEMKELDDFSAYPGIRALMEAQADYVQVKWEDGLDAYDRTTMNSQVPNISCRVQLPSYFYIPNDLYYSFGPQLVKEILNKEKMTGLNEALYRYKNEGLNSLPTAEQVYDSAKFFTNDRYDDVSITTLEIENYQLIDEGTLGSLDIVYVLQDFIGRVESTIAAVGLGGGSWKDYVDSNGNLVMSVKISGDTKQDLKEIYDAYIHWANVQDRFDEVVDFSGGKLYKGKTNVWISTDGSFVRLFLSQDISIIESQANNLNSY
;
A
#
# COMPACT_ATOMS: atom_id res chain seq x y z
N MET A 1 -5.52 -2.06 -14.79
CA MET A 1 -4.86 -1.09 -13.87
C MET A 1 -5.48 -1.11 -12.47
N LYS A 2 -6.80 -1.10 -12.28
CA LYS A 2 -7.41 -1.02 -10.95
C LYS A 2 -7.23 -2.27 -10.08
N LYS A 3 -7.53 -3.45 -10.56
CA LYS A 3 -7.23 -4.69 -9.83
C LYS A 3 -5.73 -4.79 -9.56
N TYR A 4 -4.92 -4.40 -10.53
CA TYR A 4 -3.46 -4.47 -10.45
C TYR A 4 -2.87 -3.51 -9.42
N LEU A 5 -3.35 -2.26 -9.38
CA LEU A 5 -2.89 -1.28 -8.39
C LEU A 5 -3.41 -1.64 -6.99
N VAL A 6 -4.64 -2.14 -6.87
CA VAL A 6 -5.25 -2.47 -5.58
C VAL A 6 -4.72 -3.78 -5.02
N THR A 7 -4.48 -4.79 -5.82
CA THR A 7 -3.87 -6.03 -5.33
C THR A 7 -2.40 -5.81 -4.97
N LEU A 8 -1.67 -5.01 -5.76
CA LEU A 8 -0.34 -4.52 -5.37
C LEU A 8 -0.39 -3.62 -4.11
N LEU A 9 -1.42 -2.79 -3.95
CA LEU A 9 -1.69 -1.99 -2.76
C LEU A 9 -2.15 -2.84 -1.56
N ALA A 10 -2.96 -3.88 -1.78
CA ALA A 10 -3.35 -4.84 -0.73
C ALA A 10 -2.15 -5.64 -0.21
N ILE A 11 -1.20 -5.97 -1.10
CA ILE A 11 0.07 -6.60 -0.73
C ILE A 11 0.91 -5.71 0.21
N LEU A 12 0.83 -4.37 0.07
CA LEU A 12 1.47 -3.42 0.97
C LEU A 12 0.68 -3.18 2.27
N LEU A 13 -0.54 -3.75 2.40
CA LEU A 13 -1.37 -3.67 3.62
C LEU A 13 -0.70 -4.26 4.87
N VAL A 14 0.34 -5.05 4.71
CA VAL A 14 1.01 -5.77 5.80
C VAL A 14 2.22 -5.01 6.36
N SER A 15 2.59 -3.83 5.82
CA SER A 15 3.88 -3.23 6.22
C SER A 15 3.76 -1.86 6.89
N CYS A 16 3.65 -1.88 8.20
CA CYS A 16 4.05 -0.75 9.02
C CYS A 16 5.56 -0.81 9.28
N SER A 17 6.37 -0.38 8.32
CA SER A 17 7.78 -0.12 8.56
C SER A 17 8.00 1.39 8.63
N SER A 18 8.25 1.91 9.82
CA SER A 18 8.80 3.26 9.97
C SER A 18 10.17 3.31 9.30
N ALA A 19 10.23 3.89 8.11
CA ALA A 19 11.49 4.20 7.45
C ALA A 19 12.17 5.32 8.23
N THR A 20 13.13 4.97 9.08
CA THR A 20 14.03 5.96 9.66
C THR A 20 15.13 6.26 8.66
N ASP A 21 15.29 7.52 8.32
CA ASP A 21 16.36 8.05 7.50
C ASP A 21 17.74 7.57 7.95
N ASP A 22 18.51 7.05 6.98
CA ASP A 22 19.90 6.64 7.15
C ASP A 22 20.81 7.81 7.52
N THR A 23 21.32 7.81 8.74
CA THR A 23 22.57 8.49 9.06
C THR A 23 23.61 7.47 9.48
N ASN A 24 24.54 7.18 8.57
CA ASN A 24 25.73 6.36 8.78
C ASN A 24 26.55 6.85 9.98
N VAL A 25 26.69 6.01 11.01
CA VAL A 25 27.78 6.10 11.98
C VAL A 25 28.43 4.73 12.13
N SER A 26 29.64 4.64 11.63
CA SER A 26 30.56 3.51 11.81
C SER A 26 31.03 3.46 13.26
N LEU A 27 30.89 2.33 13.94
CA LEU A 27 31.58 2.05 15.20
C LEU A 27 32.37 0.75 15.10
N GLU A 28 33.64 0.90 15.41
CA GLU A 28 34.66 -0.16 15.47
C GLU A 28 34.37 -1.16 16.59
N SER A 29 34.72 -2.42 16.33
CA SER A 29 34.65 -3.56 17.24
C SER A 29 35.75 -3.50 18.31
N VAL A 30 35.40 -3.71 19.57
CA VAL A 30 36.35 -4.05 20.63
C VAL A 30 36.07 -5.46 21.15
N ASP A 31 37.02 -6.32 20.92
CA ASP A 31 37.08 -7.72 21.38
C ASP A 31 37.54 -7.75 22.84
N THR A 32 36.81 -8.41 23.74
CA THR A 32 37.34 -8.83 25.04
C THR A 32 36.78 -10.20 25.43
N SER A 33 37.62 -11.21 25.24
CA SER A 33 37.44 -12.56 25.78
C SER A 33 37.83 -12.62 27.26
N THR A 34 36.95 -13.15 28.12
CA THR A 34 37.32 -13.62 29.46
C THR A 34 36.79 -15.03 29.69
N THR A 35 37.71 -15.96 29.84
CA THR A 35 37.50 -17.35 30.21
C THR A 35 37.33 -17.44 31.74
N SER A 36 36.23 -18.05 32.20
CA SER A 36 36.08 -18.45 33.61
C SER A 36 35.80 -19.96 33.71
N THR A 37 36.70 -20.68 34.36
CA THR A 37 36.58 -22.10 34.73
C THR A 37 35.84 -22.20 36.05
N THR A 38 34.78 -23.02 36.13
CA THR A 38 34.17 -23.40 37.42
C THR A 38 34.03 -24.91 37.50
N GLU A 39 34.50 -25.46 38.65
CA GLU A 39 34.53 -26.88 38.98
C GLU A 39 33.13 -27.47 39.16
N ALA A 40 32.95 -28.70 38.71
CA ALA A 40 31.71 -29.45 38.81
C ALA A 40 31.58 -30.17 40.16
N THR A 41 30.51 -29.90 40.89
CA THR A 41 30.08 -30.69 42.05
C THR A 41 28.95 -31.63 41.59
N THR A 42 29.24 -32.96 41.70
CA THR A 42 28.27 -34.00 41.28
C THR A 42 27.25 -34.22 42.40
N THR A 43 26.01 -33.82 42.17
CA THR A 43 24.85 -34.18 42.99
C THR A 43 23.97 -35.16 42.22
N THR A 44 23.82 -36.38 42.72
CA THR A 44 22.95 -37.39 42.12
C THR A 44 21.48 -37.01 42.37
N ILE A 45 20.81 -36.57 41.36
CA ILE A 45 19.35 -36.31 41.39
C ILE A 45 18.66 -37.50 40.74
N THR A 46 17.77 -38.16 41.50
CA THR A 46 16.85 -39.18 40.96
C THR A 46 15.82 -38.50 40.10
N THR A 47 15.96 -38.62 38.78
CA THR A 47 15.02 -38.01 37.82
C THR A 47 13.79 -38.91 37.71
N THR A 48 12.65 -38.47 38.28
CA THR A 48 11.36 -38.98 37.89
C THR A 48 11.03 -38.39 36.52
N THR A 49 11.10 -39.22 35.48
CA THR A 49 10.73 -38.80 34.13
C THR A 49 9.20 -38.61 34.06
N THR A 50 8.74 -37.39 34.27
CA THR A 50 7.38 -37.01 33.88
C THR A 50 7.41 -36.93 32.34
N VAL A 51 6.70 -37.87 31.68
CA VAL A 51 6.47 -37.78 30.26
C VAL A 51 5.54 -36.58 30.07
N TYR A 52 6.13 -35.46 29.70
CA TYR A 52 5.34 -34.32 29.15
C TYR A 52 4.75 -34.83 27.84
N ILE A 53 3.44 -35.05 27.83
CA ILE A 53 2.68 -35.09 26.58
C ILE A 53 2.66 -33.62 26.15
N GLU A 54 3.48 -33.26 25.13
CA GLU A 54 3.34 -31.96 24.48
C GLU A 54 1.92 -31.89 23.97
N GLU A 55 1.11 -30.97 24.51
CA GLU A 55 -0.17 -30.59 23.89
C GLU A 55 0.17 -30.15 22.45
N PRO A 56 -0.63 -30.53 21.45
CA PRO A 56 -0.38 -30.06 20.08
C PRO A 56 -0.40 -28.54 20.10
N TRP A 57 0.73 -27.92 19.69
CA TRP A 57 0.86 -26.48 19.59
C TRP A 57 -0.31 -25.92 18.76
N ALA A 58 -0.87 -24.80 19.20
CA ALA A 58 -1.84 -24.08 18.36
C ALA A 58 -1.13 -23.66 17.07
N VAL A 59 -1.77 -23.87 15.95
CA VAL A 59 -1.27 -23.46 14.64
C VAL A 59 -2.34 -22.58 13.98
N ASP A 60 -1.91 -21.70 13.06
CA ASP A 60 -2.81 -20.93 12.22
C ASP A 60 -3.38 -21.78 11.05
N GLU A 61 -4.09 -21.12 10.15
CA GLU A 61 -4.68 -21.69 8.94
C GLU A 61 -3.67 -22.31 7.98
N PHE A 62 -2.39 -21.87 8.04
CA PHE A 62 -1.28 -22.38 7.22
C PHE A 62 -0.43 -23.43 7.96
N GLY A 63 -0.80 -23.80 9.20
CA GLY A 63 -0.06 -24.76 10.00
C GLY A 63 1.20 -24.19 10.68
N ILE A 64 1.31 -22.86 10.77
CA ILE A 64 2.44 -22.18 11.44
C ILE A 64 2.17 -22.07 12.94
N GLU A 65 3.20 -22.39 13.76
CA GLU A 65 3.12 -22.38 15.22
C GLU A 65 2.68 -21.02 15.77
N LEU A 66 1.62 -20.99 16.57
CA LEU A 66 1.18 -19.85 17.37
C LEU A 66 1.76 -19.92 18.78
N LEU A 67 2.22 -18.79 19.31
CA LEU A 67 2.72 -18.65 20.65
C LEU A 67 1.61 -18.26 21.62
N GLU A 68 1.70 -18.76 22.86
CA GLU A 68 0.77 -18.36 23.91
C GLU A 68 1.09 -16.96 24.45
N MET A 69 0.04 -16.17 24.67
CA MET A 69 0.14 -14.87 25.33
C MET A 69 0.33 -15.04 26.83
N SER A 70 1.45 -14.56 27.39
CA SER A 70 1.64 -14.58 28.84
C SER A 70 0.62 -13.64 29.56
N PRO A 71 0.35 -13.87 30.85
CA PRO A 71 -0.48 -12.96 31.65
C PRO A 71 0.09 -11.53 31.71
N ASN A 72 1.42 -11.37 31.71
CA ASN A 72 2.05 -10.06 31.71
C ASN A 72 1.88 -9.35 30.37
N MET A 73 2.02 -10.05 29.24
CA MET A 73 1.71 -9.49 27.93
C MET A 73 0.26 -9.08 27.85
N LYS A 74 -0.68 -9.91 28.30
CA LYS A 74 -2.08 -9.56 28.29
C LYS A 74 -2.36 -8.25 29.03
N THR A 75 -1.75 -8.07 30.21
CA THR A 75 -1.86 -6.82 30.96
C THR A 75 -1.32 -5.63 30.14
N GLN A 76 -0.19 -5.79 29.48
CA GLN A 76 0.37 -4.73 28.63
C GLN A 76 -0.57 -4.42 27.44
N PHE A 77 -1.16 -5.42 26.78
CA PHE A 77 -2.17 -5.20 25.74
C PHE A 77 -3.37 -4.39 26.24
N GLU A 78 -3.91 -4.74 27.42
CA GLU A 78 -5.03 -4.01 28.03
C GLU A 78 -4.66 -2.55 28.36
N GLU A 79 -3.44 -2.30 28.80
CA GLU A 79 -2.93 -0.93 29.03
C GLU A 79 -2.79 -0.14 27.72
N LEU A 80 -2.26 -0.79 26.65
CA LEU A 80 -2.13 -0.18 25.33
C LEU A 80 -3.50 0.09 24.69
N MET A 81 -4.45 -0.85 24.79
CA MET A 81 -5.84 -0.63 24.36
C MET A 81 -6.44 0.61 25.05
N SER A 82 -6.32 0.69 26.36
CA SER A 82 -6.80 1.87 27.11
C SER A 82 -6.12 3.17 26.71
N PHE A 83 -4.86 3.11 26.25
CA PHE A 83 -4.18 4.28 25.70
C PHE A 83 -4.79 4.68 24.34
N VAL A 84 -4.98 3.73 23.42
CA VAL A 84 -5.57 3.95 22.10
C VAL A 84 -6.98 4.53 22.23
N GLU A 85 -7.84 3.94 23.08
CA GLU A 85 -9.19 4.45 23.36
C GLU A 85 -9.19 5.93 23.76
N ARG A 86 -8.35 6.28 24.70
CA ARG A 86 -8.25 7.69 25.15
C ARG A 86 -7.75 8.64 24.06
N ARG A 87 -6.93 8.16 23.14
CA ARG A 87 -6.36 9.00 22.05
C ARG A 87 -7.32 9.15 20.89
N VAL A 88 -8.00 8.08 20.51
CA VAL A 88 -8.99 8.07 19.41
C VAL A 88 -10.35 8.60 19.88
N GLY A 89 -10.68 8.45 21.16
CA GLY A 89 -11.98 8.84 21.73
C GLY A 89 -13.12 7.84 21.41
N LEU A 90 -12.76 6.60 21.15
CA LEU A 90 -13.66 5.47 20.94
C LEU A 90 -13.24 4.34 21.87
N GLU A 91 -14.18 3.45 22.25
CA GLU A 91 -13.91 2.29 23.10
C GLU A 91 -13.91 1.02 22.24
N PHE A 92 -13.04 0.05 22.55
CA PHE A 92 -13.09 -1.27 21.93
C PHE A 92 -14.42 -1.94 22.28
N THR A 93 -15.12 -2.43 21.27
CA THR A 93 -16.39 -3.17 21.46
C THR A 93 -16.13 -4.62 21.86
N GLU A 94 -14.96 -5.15 21.49
CA GLU A 94 -14.48 -6.48 21.84
C GLU A 94 -12.96 -6.50 21.98
N PHE A 95 -12.44 -7.46 22.72
CA PHE A 95 -11.00 -7.67 22.81
C PHE A 95 -10.50 -8.19 21.45
N PRO A 96 -9.47 -7.54 20.83
CA PRO A 96 -8.96 -7.96 19.53
C PRO A 96 -8.48 -9.42 19.53
N LEU A 97 -8.65 -10.11 18.43
CA LEU A 97 -8.04 -11.42 18.22
C LEU A 97 -6.54 -11.24 17.95
N PHE A 98 -5.73 -12.12 18.54
CA PHE A 98 -4.27 -12.07 18.43
C PHE A 98 -3.72 -13.41 17.96
N ASN A 99 -2.84 -13.35 16.95
CA ASN A 99 -1.92 -14.42 16.60
C ASN A 99 -0.50 -13.97 16.92
N LEU A 100 0.14 -14.64 17.87
CA LEU A 100 1.53 -14.37 18.23
C LEU A 100 2.44 -15.40 17.53
N TYR A 101 3.44 -14.94 16.84
CA TYR A 101 4.38 -15.77 16.09
C TYR A 101 5.80 -15.60 16.60
N THR A 102 6.66 -16.59 16.33
CA THR A 102 8.09 -16.27 16.27
C THR A 102 8.38 -15.35 15.09
N VAL A 103 9.49 -14.61 15.12
CA VAL A 103 9.87 -13.76 13.96
C VAL A 103 9.92 -14.57 12.65
N ASN A 104 10.50 -15.76 12.69
CA ASN A 104 10.57 -16.65 11.52
C ASN A 104 9.18 -17.16 11.10
N GLY A 105 8.32 -17.51 12.07
CA GLY A 105 6.96 -17.93 11.80
C GLY A 105 6.14 -16.82 11.14
N TYR A 106 6.29 -15.59 11.61
CA TYR A 106 5.62 -14.43 11.02
C TYR A 106 6.10 -14.13 9.60
N GLN A 107 7.41 -14.24 9.34
CA GLN A 107 7.95 -14.12 7.98
C GLN A 107 7.40 -15.20 7.04
N GLU A 108 7.24 -16.44 7.52
CA GLU A 108 6.64 -17.51 6.73
C GLU A 108 5.16 -17.25 6.49
N TYR A 109 4.42 -16.84 7.54
CA TYR A 109 3.02 -16.44 7.42
C TYR A 109 2.82 -15.40 6.31
N ASN A 110 3.57 -14.31 6.34
CA ASN A 110 3.45 -13.24 5.35
C ASN A 110 3.68 -13.74 3.91
N ALA A 111 4.62 -14.64 3.70
CA ALA A 111 4.89 -15.17 2.37
C ALA A 111 3.80 -16.13 1.88
N VAL A 112 3.30 -17.00 2.77
CA VAL A 112 2.28 -18.00 2.41
C VAL A 112 0.91 -17.33 2.24
N SER A 113 0.54 -16.42 3.15
CA SER A 113 -0.70 -15.64 3.03
C SER A 113 -0.73 -14.84 1.73
N TYR A 114 0.38 -14.18 1.37
CA TYR A 114 0.47 -13.49 0.09
C TYR A 114 0.24 -14.41 -1.12
N LEU A 115 0.79 -15.63 -1.09
CA LEU A 115 0.62 -16.58 -2.20
C LEU A 115 -0.81 -17.12 -2.26
N ASP A 116 -1.47 -17.29 -1.12
CA ASP A 116 -2.87 -17.72 -1.03
C ASP A 116 -3.80 -16.62 -1.57
N ASP A 117 -3.66 -15.39 -1.07
CA ASP A 117 -4.38 -14.22 -1.57
C ASP A 117 -4.15 -14.00 -3.08
N PHE A 118 -2.91 -14.22 -3.55
CA PHE A 118 -2.56 -14.09 -4.97
C PHE A 118 -3.33 -15.09 -5.85
N GLU A 119 -3.48 -16.34 -5.39
CA GLU A 119 -4.21 -17.38 -6.16
C GLU A 119 -5.73 -17.13 -6.16
N GLU A 120 -6.26 -16.48 -5.10
CA GLU A 120 -7.66 -16.10 -5.03
C GLU A 120 -7.99 -14.82 -5.84
N ASP A 121 -7.08 -13.87 -5.88
CA ASP A 121 -7.31 -12.53 -6.44
C ASP A 121 -7.09 -12.45 -7.95
N TYR A 122 -6.27 -13.33 -8.56
CA TYR A 122 -5.98 -13.30 -9.99
C TYR A 122 -6.58 -14.48 -10.74
N GLU A 123 -7.39 -14.17 -11.76
CA GLU A 123 -7.83 -15.14 -12.74
C GLU A 123 -6.69 -15.53 -13.70
N GLU A 124 -6.86 -16.63 -14.43
CA GLU A 124 -5.88 -17.11 -15.41
C GLU A 124 -5.50 -16.01 -16.44
N GLY A 125 -4.22 -15.73 -16.54
CA GLY A 125 -3.65 -14.71 -17.44
C GLY A 125 -3.83 -13.26 -16.97
N GLU A 126 -4.48 -13.01 -15.84
CA GLU A 126 -4.69 -11.65 -15.34
C GLU A 126 -3.39 -11.06 -14.79
N TRP A 127 -2.61 -11.83 -14.04
CA TRP A 127 -1.31 -11.41 -13.56
C TRP A 127 -0.32 -11.08 -14.67
N GLU A 128 -0.29 -11.90 -15.72
CA GLU A 128 0.55 -11.67 -16.91
C GLU A 128 0.19 -10.32 -17.56
N ARG A 129 -1.09 -10.02 -17.67
CA ARG A 129 -1.58 -8.73 -18.20
C ARG A 129 -1.22 -7.55 -17.28
N ALA A 130 -1.29 -7.75 -15.96
CA ALA A 130 -0.87 -6.74 -14.99
C ALA A 130 0.58 -6.32 -15.19
N VAL A 131 1.47 -7.30 -15.17
CA VAL A 131 2.91 -7.05 -15.37
C VAL A 131 3.20 -6.49 -16.77
N LEU A 132 2.45 -6.93 -17.79
CA LEU A 132 2.57 -6.37 -19.14
C LEU A 132 2.15 -4.89 -19.18
N SER A 133 1.06 -4.51 -18.50
CA SER A 133 0.62 -3.12 -18.35
C SER A 133 1.72 -2.26 -17.72
N GLU A 134 2.33 -2.71 -16.62
CA GLU A 134 3.45 -2.01 -15.98
C GLU A 134 4.67 -1.86 -16.90
N ASN A 135 5.00 -2.91 -17.67
CA ASN A 135 6.04 -2.84 -18.70
C ASN A 135 5.68 -1.81 -19.79
N MET A 136 4.41 -1.72 -20.18
CA MET A 136 3.96 -0.74 -21.18
C MET A 136 4.06 0.70 -20.69
N TRP A 137 3.87 0.94 -19.39
CA TRP A 137 4.15 2.24 -18.76
C TRP A 137 5.64 2.49 -18.55
N GLY A 138 6.49 1.46 -18.63
CA GLY A 138 7.94 1.54 -18.40
C GLY A 138 8.35 1.42 -16.93
N LEU A 139 7.43 1.03 -16.06
CA LEU A 139 7.66 0.91 -14.63
C LEU A 139 8.57 -0.26 -14.27
N THR A 140 8.52 -1.33 -15.05
CA THR A 140 9.36 -2.51 -14.87
C THR A 140 9.76 -3.14 -16.20
N THR A 141 10.74 -4.02 -16.15
CA THR A 141 11.12 -4.94 -17.25
C THR A 141 11.05 -6.41 -16.80
N SER A 142 10.51 -6.65 -15.61
CA SER A 142 10.40 -7.99 -15.04
C SER A 142 9.40 -8.85 -15.81
N THR A 143 9.63 -10.16 -15.79
CA THR A 143 8.60 -11.13 -16.20
C THR A 143 7.58 -11.34 -15.07
N PRO A 144 6.37 -11.87 -15.35
CA PRO A 144 5.38 -12.18 -14.33
C PRO A 144 5.93 -13.04 -13.18
N ASP A 145 6.65 -14.12 -13.51
CA ASP A 145 7.26 -15.00 -12.49
C ASP A 145 8.33 -14.29 -11.65
N GLN A 146 9.16 -13.45 -12.30
CA GLN A 146 10.16 -12.66 -11.56
C GLN A 146 9.49 -11.71 -10.59
N MET A 147 8.43 -11.03 -11.01
CA MET A 147 7.71 -10.08 -10.17
C MET A 147 7.02 -10.78 -9.00
N LYS A 148 6.30 -11.90 -9.26
CA LYS A 148 5.67 -12.71 -8.20
C LYS A 148 6.69 -13.16 -7.14
N ASN A 149 7.83 -13.71 -7.57
CA ASN A 149 8.89 -14.14 -6.66
C ASN A 149 9.48 -12.97 -5.86
N LEU A 150 9.69 -11.82 -6.51
CA LEU A 150 10.23 -10.62 -5.88
C LEU A 150 9.31 -10.11 -4.77
N ILE A 151 8.01 -10.05 -5.01
CA ILE A 151 7.02 -9.60 -4.04
C ILE A 151 6.91 -10.63 -2.90
N THR A 152 6.84 -11.93 -3.20
CA THR A 152 6.80 -12.99 -2.17
C THR A 152 7.97 -12.89 -1.19
N GLU A 153 9.20 -12.72 -1.70
CA GLU A 153 10.38 -12.58 -0.86
C GLU A 153 10.40 -11.25 -0.10
N PHE A 154 9.83 -10.20 -0.67
CA PHE A 154 9.67 -8.93 0.02
C PHE A 154 8.68 -9.06 1.19
N GLN A 155 7.55 -9.74 1.00
CA GLN A 155 6.53 -9.95 2.04
C GLN A 155 7.09 -10.66 3.28
N ARG A 156 8.07 -11.55 3.12
CA ARG A 156 8.74 -12.21 4.27
C ARG A 156 9.32 -11.23 5.28
N CYS A 157 9.65 -10.01 4.88
CA CYS A 157 10.34 -9.05 5.76
C CYS A 157 9.68 -7.67 5.80
N ALA A 158 8.54 -7.48 5.14
CA ALA A 158 7.97 -6.16 4.92
C ALA A 158 7.29 -5.55 6.15
N SER A 159 6.91 -6.34 7.16
CA SER A 159 6.16 -5.79 8.29
C SER A 159 6.72 -6.18 9.66
N ALA A 160 6.47 -5.29 10.61
CA ALA A 160 6.84 -5.42 12.02
C ALA A 160 5.71 -6.02 12.89
N GLY A 161 4.53 -6.07 12.34
CA GLY A 161 3.27 -6.55 12.84
C GLY A 161 2.20 -6.23 11.81
N SER A 162 0.99 -6.73 11.97
CA SER A 162 -0.11 -6.41 11.08
C SER A 162 -1.46 -6.60 11.74
N TYR A 163 -2.43 -5.78 11.35
CA TYR A 163 -3.84 -6.03 11.59
C TYR A 163 -4.54 -6.20 10.23
N ASN A 164 -5.09 -7.37 9.98
CA ASN A 164 -5.89 -7.58 8.78
C ASN A 164 -7.33 -7.12 9.03
N LEU A 165 -7.78 -6.19 8.19
CA LEU A 165 -9.09 -5.56 8.32
C LEU A 165 -10.27 -6.49 8.00
N LEU A 166 -10.02 -7.60 7.29
CA LEU A 166 -11.05 -8.56 6.88
C LEU A 166 -11.24 -9.67 7.92
N ASP A 167 -10.16 -10.35 8.33
CA ASP A 167 -10.24 -11.40 9.35
C ASP A 167 -10.20 -10.86 10.78
N LYS A 168 -9.84 -9.58 10.95
CA LYS A 168 -9.80 -8.85 12.22
C LYS A 168 -8.79 -9.41 13.23
N ILE A 169 -7.75 -10.07 12.74
CA ILE A 169 -6.68 -10.65 13.56
C ILE A 169 -5.48 -9.71 13.57
N LEU A 170 -4.99 -9.41 14.77
CA LEU A 170 -3.73 -8.71 15.00
C LEU A 170 -2.60 -9.74 15.12
N ARG A 171 -1.61 -9.64 14.23
CA ARG A 171 -0.48 -10.56 14.14
C ARG A 171 0.79 -9.89 14.60
N VAL A 172 1.47 -10.50 15.57
CA VAL A 172 2.62 -9.89 16.23
C VAL A 172 3.77 -10.89 16.30
N PRO A 173 4.94 -10.56 15.71
CA PRO A 173 6.15 -11.35 15.92
C PRO A 173 6.77 -11.05 17.29
N ILE A 174 7.04 -12.09 18.09
CA ILE A 174 7.69 -12.01 19.40
C ILE A 174 8.75 -13.10 19.53
N GLN A 175 9.57 -13.02 20.57
CA GLN A 175 10.51 -14.11 20.87
C GLN A 175 9.81 -15.25 21.62
N LYS A 176 10.12 -16.49 21.28
CA LYS A 176 9.55 -17.67 21.96
C LYS A 176 9.91 -17.66 23.45
N GLY A 177 8.90 -17.73 24.30
CA GLY A 177 9.08 -17.69 25.76
C GLY A 177 9.20 -16.30 26.36
N GLN A 178 8.97 -15.25 25.57
CA GLN A 178 8.95 -13.87 26.02
C GLN A 178 7.75 -13.64 26.96
N ASP A 179 7.99 -13.05 28.13
CA ASP A 179 6.97 -12.80 29.14
C ASP A 179 6.33 -11.41 29.04
N LYS A 180 7.03 -10.46 28.40
CA LYS A 180 6.59 -9.08 28.26
C LYS A 180 7.01 -8.53 26.91
N LEU A 181 6.15 -7.67 26.32
CA LEU A 181 6.49 -6.89 25.16
C LEU A 181 7.60 -5.89 25.50
N ASN A 182 8.59 -5.78 24.62
CA ASN A 182 9.57 -4.71 24.69
C ASN A 182 8.95 -3.37 24.19
N LEU A 183 9.66 -2.24 24.35
CA LEU A 183 9.10 -0.93 24.00
C LEU A 183 8.84 -0.75 22.49
N TRP A 184 9.69 -1.34 21.65
CA TRP A 184 9.48 -1.30 20.21
C TRP A 184 8.23 -2.09 19.78
N GLU A 185 8.06 -3.30 20.33
CA GLU A 185 6.86 -4.11 20.08
C GLU A 185 5.59 -3.39 20.58
N GLN A 186 5.66 -2.73 21.75
CA GLN A 186 4.54 -1.93 22.25
C GLN A 186 4.18 -0.78 21.31
N SER A 187 5.18 -0.08 20.74
CA SER A 187 4.96 0.99 19.76
C SER A 187 4.23 0.45 18.53
N VAL A 188 4.70 -0.64 17.94
CA VAL A 188 4.04 -1.30 16.81
C VAL A 188 2.60 -1.72 17.17
N ILE A 189 2.42 -2.35 18.33
CA ILE A 189 1.09 -2.80 18.78
C ILE A 189 0.12 -1.63 18.96
N VAL A 190 0.55 -0.47 19.42
CA VAL A 190 -0.29 0.74 19.49
C VAL A 190 -0.83 1.11 18.10
N HIS A 191 0.00 1.03 17.07
CA HIS A 191 -0.40 1.26 15.70
C HIS A 191 -1.46 0.24 15.24
N GLU A 192 -1.16 -1.05 15.42
CA GLU A 192 -2.06 -2.14 15.00
C GLU A 192 -3.38 -2.16 15.81
N LEU A 193 -3.34 -1.84 17.10
CA LEU A 193 -4.54 -1.67 17.92
C LEU A 193 -5.41 -0.51 17.43
N THR A 194 -4.79 0.54 16.87
CA THR A 194 -5.56 1.63 16.26
C THR A 194 -6.31 1.13 15.04
N HIS A 195 -5.69 0.30 14.19
CA HIS A 195 -6.38 -0.35 13.08
C HIS A 195 -7.48 -1.30 13.54
N SER A 196 -7.26 -2.04 14.63
CA SER A 196 -8.29 -2.88 15.22
C SER A 196 -9.51 -2.06 15.69
N LEU A 197 -9.26 -0.91 16.32
CA LEU A 197 -10.33 0.00 16.74
C LEU A 197 -11.07 0.59 15.54
N GLN A 198 -10.35 0.96 14.47
CA GLN A 198 -10.93 1.41 13.20
C GLN A 198 -11.82 0.32 12.59
N GLY A 199 -11.34 -0.93 12.52
CA GLY A 199 -12.11 -2.07 12.01
C GLY A 199 -13.39 -2.34 12.78
N GLN A 200 -13.39 -2.10 14.12
CA GLN A 200 -14.60 -2.27 14.96
C GLN A 200 -15.61 -1.13 14.77
N HIS A 201 -15.22 0.05 14.32
CA HIS A 201 -16.08 1.23 14.30
C HIS A 201 -16.45 1.75 12.90
N PHE A 202 -15.56 1.66 11.91
CA PHE A 202 -15.72 2.39 10.64
C PHE A 202 -16.21 1.54 9.47
N GLN A 203 -16.76 0.36 9.76
CA GLN A 203 -17.32 -0.54 8.74
C GLN A 203 -16.35 -0.86 7.60
N VAL A 204 -15.09 -1.13 7.97
CA VAL A 204 -14.00 -1.30 6.99
C VAL A 204 -14.25 -2.49 6.07
N SER A 205 -14.70 -3.63 6.64
CA SER A 205 -15.01 -4.82 5.84
C SER A 205 -16.15 -4.57 4.86
N GLU A 206 -17.16 -3.79 5.26
CA GLU A 206 -18.33 -3.49 4.45
C GLU A 206 -17.97 -2.61 3.25
N TRP A 207 -17.27 -1.48 3.45
CA TRP A 207 -16.91 -0.62 2.32
C TRP A 207 -15.86 -1.27 1.41
N TYR A 208 -14.96 -2.10 1.95
CA TYR A 208 -14.00 -2.85 1.14
C TYR A 208 -14.71 -3.88 0.26
N GLN A 209 -15.66 -4.62 0.83
CA GLN A 209 -16.47 -5.57 0.08
C GLN A 209 -17.30 -4.88 -1.01
N GLU A 210 -17.92 -3.73 -0.72
CA GLU A 210 -18.67 -2.95 -1.72
C GLU A 210 -17.75 -2.46 -2.85
N MET A 211 -16.52 -2.00 -2.54
CA MET A 211 -15.52 -1.66 -3.56
C MET A 211 -15.19 -2.86 -4.46
N LYS A 212 -15.04 -4.06 -3.86
CA LYS A 212 -14.76 -5.29 -4.60
C LYS A 212 -15.94 -5.68 -5.50
N GLU A 213 -17.17 -5.59 -5.01
CA GLU A 213 -18.38 -5.91 -5.77
C GLU A 213 -18.62 -4.93 -6.94
N LEU A 214 -18.32 -3.65 -6.75
CA LEU A 214 -18.45 -2.60 -7.77
C LEU A 214 -17.22 -2.49 -8.68
N ASP A 215 -16.17 -3.21 -8.37
CA ASP A 215 -14.85 -3.06 -8.99
C ASP A 215 -14.38 -1.58 -9.02
N ASP A 216 -14.67 -0.83 -7.95
CA ASP A 216 -14.31 0.59 -7.80
C ASP A 216 -13.50 0.85 -6.52
N PHE A 217 -12.19 0.87 -6.66
CA PHE A 217 -11.23 1.17 -5.60
C PHE A 217 -10.67 2.60 -5.64
N SER A 218 -11.30 3.51 -6.39
CA SER A 218 -10.79 4.88 -6.57
C SER A 218 -10.66 5.67 -5.25
N ALA A 219 -11.50 5.39 -4.26
CA ALA A 219 -11.43 6.00 -2.94
C ALA A 219 -10.47 5.27 -1.98
N TYR A 220 -10.07 4.02 -2.29
CA TYR A 220 -9.25 3.20 -1.38
C TYR A 220 -7.96 3.88 -0.93
N PRO A 221 -7.13 4.46 -1.81
CA PRO A 221 -5.88 5.10 -1.37
C PRO A 221 -6.11 6.27 -0.42
N GLY A 222 -7.17 7.03 -0.61
CA GLY A 222 -7.48 8.19 0.24
C GLY A 222 -7.93 7.79 1.64
N ILE A 223 -8.88 6.86 1.75
CA ILE A 223 -9.34 6.37 3.05
C ILE A 223 -8.21 5.63 3.78
N ARG A 224 -7.40 4.84 3.06
CA ARG A 224 -6.24 4.16 3.63
C ARG A 224 -5.24 5.15 4.19
N ALA A 225 -4.94 6.24 3.47
CA ALA A 225 -4.04 7.28 3.95
C ALA A 225 -4.51 7.91 5.27
N LEU A 226 -5.82 8.14 5.44
CA LEU A 226 -6.36 8.64 6.70
C LEU A 226 -6.25 7.62 7.83
N MET A 227 -6.50 6.35 7.54
CA MET A 227 -6.42 5.26 8.54
C MET A 227 -4.98 5.09 9.04
N GLU A 228 -4.03 4.99 8.11
CA GLU A 228 -2.60 4.88 8.43
C GLU A 228 -2.11 6.11 9.22
N ALA A 229 -2.45 7.30 8.75
CA ALA A 229 -2.03 8.52 9.42
C ALA A 229 -2.67 8.72 10.81
N GLN A 230 -3.88 8.21 11.06
CA GLN A 230 -4.47 8.17 12.40
C GLN A 230 -3.69 7.20 13.30
N ALA A 231 -3.36 6.01 12.80
CA ALA A 231 -2.61 5.00 13.54
C ALA A 231 -1.19 5.51 13.88
N ASP A 232 -0.50 6.10 12.90
CA ASP A 232 0.80 6.75 13.08
C ASP A 232 0.73 7.89 14.12
N TYR A 233 -0.29 8.75 14.03
CA TYR A 233 -0.49 9.81 15.04
C TYR A 233 -0.64 9.24 16.45
N VAL A 234 -1.41 8.16 16.63
CA VAL A 234 -1.62 7.55 17.95
C VAL A 234 -0.34 6.89 18.46
N GLN A 235 0.39 6.20 17.57
CA GLN A 235 1.71 5.62 17.86
C GLN A 235 2.71 6.68 18.31
N VAL A 236 2.88 7.75 17.55
CA VAL A 236 3.77 8.88 17.90
C VAL A 236 3.39 9.50 19.24
N LYS A 237 2.09 9.61 19.56
CA LYS A 237 1.64 10.09 20.87
C LYS A 237 1.96 9.15 22.03
N TRP A 238 2.06 7.85 21.78
CA TRP A 238 2.53 6.91 22.76
C TRP A 238 4.05 7.06 22.97
N GLU A 239 4.81 7.14 21.88
CA GLU A 239 6.25 7.34 21.91
C GLU A 239 6.66 8.68 22.55
N ASP A 240 5.90 9.74 22.31
CA ASP A 240 6.07 11.06 22.96
C ASP A 240 5.92 11.00 24.47
N GLY A 241 5.18 10.00 24.99
CA GLY A 241 5.02 9.74 26.42
C GLY A 241 6.22 9.05 27.08
N LEU A 242 7.14 8.49 26.30
CA LEU A 242 8.35 7.85 26.81
C LEU A 242 9.38 8.89 27.25
N ASP A 243 10.11 8.58 28.33
CA ASP A 243 11.27 9.39 28.69
C ASP A 243 12.45 9.19 27.71
N ALA A 244 13.52 9.96 27.87
CA ALA A 244 14.67 9.92 26.97
C ALA A 244 15.42 8.58 27.02
N TYR A 245 15.43 7.91 28.19
CA TYR A 245 16.07 6.60 28.33
C TYR A 245 15.24 5.51 27.65
N ASP A 246 13.92 5.50 27.89
CA ASP A 246 13.01 4.54 27.28
C ASP A 246 12.97 4.69 25.76
N ARG A 247 12.99 5.91 25.25
CA ARG A 247 13.06 6.18 23.80
C ARG A 247 14.35 5.64 23.18
N THR A 248 15.50 5.82 23.84
CA THR A 248 16.77 5.25 23.40
C THR A 248 16.73 3.72 23.45
N THR A 249 16.13 3.16 24.50
CA THR A 249 15.95 1.72 24.67
C THR A 249 15.07 1.16 23.54
N MET A 250 13.92 1.77 23.26
CA MET A 250 13.00 1.41 22.16
C MET A 250 13.74 1.34 20.83
N ASN A 251 14.50 2.38 20.48
CA ASN A 251 15.28 2.42 19.23
C ASN A 251 16.32 1.30 19.13
N SER A 252 16.90 0.87 20.26
CA SER A 252 17.84 -0.23 20.30
C SER A 252 17.20 -1.62 20.18
N GLN A 253 15.88 -1.70 20.34
CA GLN A 253 15.09 -2.92 20.29
C GLN A 253 14.48 -3.19 18.90
N VAL A 254 14.63 -2.26 17.96
CA VAL A 254 14.21 -2.45 16.57
C VAL A 254 14.87 -3.71 16.01
N PRO A 255 14.12 -4.71 15.53
CA PRO A 255 14.71 -5.92 15.00
C PRO A 255 15.58 -5.62 13.77
N ASN A 256 16.73 -6.22 13.68
CA ASN A 256 17.54 -6.15 12.47
C ASN A 256 16.96 -7.12 11.41
N ILE A 257 15.82 -6.77 10.86
CA ILE A 257 15.21 -7.51 9.75
C ILE A 257 15.75 -6.88 8.46
N SER A 258 16.82 -7.43 7.92
CA SER A 258 17.35 -6.99 6.64
C SER A 258 16.57 -7.65 5.50
N CYS A 259 15.69 -6.95 4.86
CA CYS A 259 15.17 -7.35 3.55
C CYS A 259 16.32 -7.36 2.53
N ARG A 260 16.61 -8.53 1.98
CA ARG A 260 17.62 -8.67 0.92
C ARG A 260 17.09 -8.33 -0.46
N VAL A 261 15.79 -8.13 -0.56
CA VAL A 261 15.06 -7.90 -1.80
C VAL A 261 14.53 -6.47 -1.76
N GLN A 262 14.74 -5.75 -2.84
CA GLN A 262 14.15 -4.43 -3.07
C GLN A 262 13.14 -4.55 -4.19
N LEU A 263 11.94 -4.06 -3.98
CA LEU A 263 10.95 -3.89 -5.03
C LEU A 263 11.34 -2.69 -5.92
N PRO A 264 10.84 -2.64 -7.16
CA PRO A 264 10.90 -1.41 -7.96
C PRO A 264 10.33 -0.22 -7.19
N SER A 265 10.90 0.97 -7.43
CA SER A 265 10.59 2.19 -6.65
C SER A 265 9.12 2.56 -6.63
N TYR A 266 8.40 2.32 -7.73
CA TYR A 266 6.97 2.63 -7.82
C TYR A 266 6.09 1.87 -6.80
N PHE A 267 6.54 0.73 -6.28
CA PHE A 267 5.82 0.03 -5.20
C PHE A 267 5.76 0.83 -3.89
N TYR A 268 6.70 1.76 -3.69
CA TYR A 268 6.75 2.58 -2.48
C TYR A 268 5.98 3.90 -2.60
N ILE A 269 5.47 4.24 -3.80
CA ILE A 269 4.74 5.48 -4.04
C ILE A 269 3.50 5.62 -3.12
N PRO A 270 2.69 4.57 -2.90
CA PRO A 270 1.58 4.64 -1.97
C PRO A 270 2.00 4.99 -0.54
N ASN A 271 3.21 4.58 -0.10
CA ASN A 271 3.72 4.90 1.22
C ASN A 271 3.93 6.42 1.40
N ASP A 272 4.29 7.14 0.34
CA ASP A 272 4.36 8.60 0.37
C ASP A 272 2.98 9.22 0.67
N LEU A 273 1.92 8.70 0.04
CA LEU A 273 0.56 9.14 0.33
C LEU A 273 0.18 8.87 1.79
N TYR A 274 0.46 7.66 2.28
CA TYR A 274 0.05 7.19 3.61
C TYR A 274 0.84 7.85 4.74
N TYR A 275 2.17 7.92 4.61
CA TYR A 275 3.08 8.31 5.70
C TYR A 275 3.71 9.70 5.53
N SER A 276 3.49 10.39 4.40
CA SER A 276 3.95 11.76 4.21
C SER A 276 2.79 12.75 4.06
N PHE A 277 1.84 12.50 3.15
CA PHE A 277 0.70 13.41 2.91
C PHE A 277 -0.45 13.16 3.90
N GLY A 278 -0.77 11.90 4.19
CA GLY A 278 -1.80 11.54 5.18
C GLY A 278 -1.61 12.21 6.54
N PRO A 279 -0.40 12.15 7.17
CA PRO A 279 -0.13 12.85 8.42
C PRO A 279 -0.31 14.38 8.35
N GLN A 280 -0.04 14.99 7.19
CA GLN A 280 -0.27 16.43 7.00
C GLN A 280 -1.77 16.74 7.02
N LEU A 281 -2.58 15.97 6.27
CA LEU A 281 -4.04 16.11 6.27
C LEU A 281 -4.62 15.84 7.66
N VAL A 282 -4.22 14.75 8.32
CA VAL A 282 -4.66 14.44 9.70
C VAL A 282 -4.31 15.57 10.67
N LYS A 283 -3.12 16.14 10.59
CA LYS A 283 -2.73 17.31 11.40
C LYS A 283 -3.63 18.50 11.16
N GLU A 284 -4.04 18.78 9.92
CA GLU A 284 -4.96 19.87 9.61
C GLU A 284 -6.37 19.60 10.12
N ILE A 285 -6.89 18.38 9.97
CA ILE A 285 -8.18 17.96 10.53
C ILE A 285 -8.16 18.12 12.07
N LEU A 286 -7.11 17.61 12.74
CA LEU A 286 -6.97 17.72 14.18
C LEU A 286 -6.89 19.16 14.68
N ASN A 287 -6.28 20.07 13.92
CA ASN A 287 -6.22 21.49 14.25
C ASN A 287 -7.58 22.18 14.13
N LYS A 288 -8.36 21.86 13.10
CA LYS A 288 -9.67 22.49 12.82
C LYS A 288 -10.81 21.84 13.61
N GLU A 289 -10.86 20.51 13.63
CA GLU A 289 -12.05 19.73 14.01
C GLU A 289 -11.78 18.72 15.14
N LYS A 290 -10.52 18.60 15.59
CA LYS A 290 -10.06 17.66 16.62
C LYS A 290 -10.19 16.19 16.13
N MET A 291 -10.01 15.24 17.05
CA MET A 291 -10.18 13.81 16.79
C MET A 291 -11.60 13.46 16.34
N THR A 292 -12.59 14.23 16.82
CA THR A 292 -13.98 14.01 16.39
C THR A 292 -14.15 14.19 14.90
N GLY A 293 -13.60 15.25 14.30
CA GLY A 293 -13.67 15.46 12.85
C GLY A 293 -12.92 14.39 12.05
N LEU A 294 -11.80 13.87 12.57
CA LEU A 294 -11.10 12.76 11.92
C LEU A 294 -11.95 11.48 11.97
N ASN A 295 -12.54 11.16 13.12
CA ASN A 295 -13.45 10.03 13.23
C ASN A 295 -14.69 10.20 12.33
N GLU A 296 -15.26 11.41 12.24
CA GLU A 296 -16.36 11.71 11.32
C GLU A 296 -15.98 11.46 9.86
N ALA A 297 -14.78 11.83 9.44
CA ALA A 297 -14.28 11.54 8.10
C ALA A 297 -14.21 10.04 7.79
N LEU A 298 -13.80 9.23 8.78
CA LEU A 298 -13.75 7.77 8.68
C LEU A 298 -15.15 7.12 8.77
N TYR A 299 -16.12 7.80 9.42
CA TYR A 299 -17.51 7.35 9.51
C TYR A 299 -18.37 7.68 8.29
N ARG A 300 -17.88 8.47 7.33
CA ARG A 300 -18.70 8.97 6.20
C ARG A 300 -19.39 7.87 5.44
N TYR A 301 -18.70 6.75 5.19
CA TYR A 301 -19.27 5.60 4.48
C TYR A 301 -20.61 5.15 5.06
N LYS A 302 -20.70 5.03 6.37
CA LYS A 302 -21.93 4.58 7.06
C LYS A 302 -23.17 5.39 6.74
N ASN A 303 -22.98 6.68 6.47
CA ASN A 303 -24.08 7.64 6.26
C ASN A 303 -24.33 7.93 4.79
N GLU A 304 -23.30 7.88 3.95
CA GLU A 304 -23.28 8.46 2.61
C GLU A 304 -22.75 7.51 1.53
N GLY A 305 -22.28 6.29 1.92
CA GLY A 305 -21.74 5.26 1.01
C GLY A 305 -20.34 5.56 0.48
N LEU A 306 -19.85 4.76 -0.48
CA LEU A 306 -18.46 4.82 -1.01
C LEU A 306 -18.08 6.21 -1.54
N ASN A 307 -19.01 6.90 -2.21
CA ASN A 307 -18.75 8.22 -2.78
C ASN A 307 -18.45 9.31 -1.74
N SER A 308 -18.57 9.01 -0.46
CA SER A 308 -18.22 9.93 0.62
C SER A 308 -16.82 9.74 1.18
N LEU A 309 -16.18 8.60 0.87
CA LEU A 309 -14.84 8.30 1.34
C LEU A 309 -13.81 9.26 0.73
N PRO A 310 -12.77 9.66 1.48
CA PRO A 310 -11.73 10.53 0.96
C PRO A 310 -11.01 9.93 -0.26
N THR A 311 -10.67 10.76 -1.22
CA THR A 311 -9.87 10.38 -2.39
C THR A 311 -8.39 10.66 -2.16
N ALA A 312 -7.50 10.05 -2.95
CA ALA A 312 -6.06 10.34 -2.91
C ALA A 312 -5.77 11.83 -3.18
N GLU A 313 -6.53 12.46 -4.07
CA GLU A 313 -6.39 13.87 -4.38
C GLU A 313 -6.65 14.77 -3.16
N GLN A 314 -7.70 14.44 -2.39
CA GLN A 314 -8.03 15.15 -1.14
C GLN A 314 -6.96 14.96 -0.06
N VAL A 315 -6.15 13.90 -0.16
CA VAL A 315 -4.97 13.70 0.71
C VAL A 315 -3.79 14.53 0.23
N TYR A 316 -3.55 14.60 -1.09
CA TYR A 316 -2.51 15.45 -1.67
C TYR A 316 -2.79 16.95 -1.47
N ASP A 317 -4.06 17.36 -1.57
CA ASP A 317 -4.51 18.74 -1.33
C ASP A 317 -5.64 18.79 -0.28
N SER A 318 -5.28 19.16 0.93
CA SER A 318 -6.22 19.28 2.05
C SER A 318 -7.35 20.31 1.79
N ALA A 319 -7.15 21.30 0.92
CA ALA A 319 -8.22 22.25 0.57
C ALA A 319 -9.39 21.52 -0.11
N LYS A 320 -9.09 20.57 -0.99
CA LYS A 320 -10.11 19.73 -1.65
C LYS A 320 -10.85 18.83 -0.64
N PHE A 321 -10.16 18.31 0.37
CA PHE A 321 -10.81 17.57 1.45
C PHE A 321 -11.86 18.41 2.20
N PHE A 322 -11.51 19.64 2.59
CA PHE A 322 -12.41 20.53 3.36
C PHE A 322 -13.52 21.12 2.51
N THR A 323 -13.37 21.23 1.20
CA THR A 323 -14.40 21.67 0.26
C THR A 323 -15.25 20.52 -0.27
N ASN A 324 -14.86 19.29 0.02
CA ASN A 324 -15.42 18.06 -0.54
C ASN A 324 -15.38 18.06 -2.07
N ASP A 325 -14.28 18.61 -2.63
CA ASP A 325 -14.02 18.57 -4.05
C ASP A 325 -13.63 17.15 -4.47
N ARG A 326 -14.22 16.64 -5.56
CA ARG A 326 -14.12 15.24 -5.98
C ARG A 326 -14.00 15.15 -7.48
N TYR A 327 -13.56 13.99 -7.96
CA TYR A 327 -13.44 13.71 -9.39
C TYR A 327 -14.78 13.85 -10.13
N ASP A 328 -14.71 14.45 -11.32
CA ASP A 328 -15.78 14.40 -12.30
C ASP A 328 -15.88 12.99 -12.91
N ASP A 329 -17.09 12.61 -13.30
CA ASP A 329 -17.29 11.37 -14.07
C ASP A 329 -16.78 11.57 -15.51
N VAL A 330 -15.68 10.90 -15.84
CA VAL A 330 -15.08 10.91 -17.18
C VAL A 330 -15.24 9.54 -17.81
N SER A 331 -16.07 9.44 -18.83
CA SER A 331 -16.27 8.19 -19.59
C SER A 331 -15.43 8.15 -20.87
N ILE A 332 -14.91 6.95 -21.19
CA ILE A 332 -14.30 6.63 -22.49
C ILE A 332 -15.30 5.85 -23.34
N THR A 333 -15.51 6.28 -24.58
CA THR A 333 -16.23 5.45 -25.54
C THR A 333 -15.47 4.16 -25.80
N THR A 334 -16.14 3.03 -25.72
CA THR A 334 -15.52 1.74 -26.03
C THR A 334 -15.04 1.73 -27.47
N LEU A 335 -13.76 1.37 -27.68
CA LEU A 335 -13.16 1.32 -29.00
C LEU A 335 -13.53 0.01 -29.69
N GLU A 336 -13.85 0.09 -30.97
CA GLU A 336 -13.96 -1.07 -31.84
C GLU A 336 -12.57 -1.33 -32.45
N ILE A 337 -11.86 -2.34 -31.92
CA ILE A 337 -10.55 -2.75 -32.39
C ILE A 337 -10.69 -4.19 -32.92
N GLU A 338 -10.37 -4.39 -34.18
CA GLU A 338 -10.48 -5.71 -34.81
C GLU A 338 -9.63 -6.75 -34.06
N ASN A 339 -10.23 -7.89 -33.72
CA ASN A 339 -9.64 -9.01 -32.98
C ASN A 339 -9.27 -8.72 -31.50
N TYR A 340 -9.66 -7.57 -30.93
CA TYR A 340 -9.48 -7.25 -29.53
C TYR A 340 -10.81 -7.25 -28.79
N GLN A 341 -10.77 -7.63 -27.53
CA GLN A 341 -11.91 -7.60 -26.62
C GLN A 341 -11.59 -6.67 -25.46
N LEU A 342 -12.58 -5.89 -25.02
CA LEU A 342 -12.50 -5.14 -23.75
C LEU A 342 -12.44 -6.17 -22.62
N ILE A 343 -11.42 -6.07 -21.79
CA ILE A 343 -11.21 -7.00 -20.66
C ILE A 343 -11.32 -6.29 -19.31
N ASP A 344 -11.04 -4.99 -19.29
CA ASP A 344 -11.07 -4.24 -18.06
C ASP A 344 -11.29 -2.74 -18.34
N GLU A 345 -11.91 -2.04 -17.38
CA GLU A 345 -12.15 -0.60 -17.45
C GLU A 345 -12.28 -0.01 -16.05
N GLY A 346 -12.00 1.29 -15.93
CA GLY A 346 -12.14 1.89 -14.61
C GLY A 346 -11.91 3.40 -14.54
N THR A 347 -12.08 3.93 -13.33
CA THR A 347 -11.77 5.32 -12.98
C THR A 347 -10.27 5.46 -12.74
N LEU A 348 -9.67 6.55 -13.20
CA LEU A 348 -8.28 6.91 -12.91
C LEU A 348 -8.27 7.96 -11.80
N GLY A 349 -7.54 7.66 -10.74
CA GLY A 349 -7.38 8.55 -9.60
C GLY A 349 -6.02 9.27 -9.57
N SER A 350 -5.86 10.20 -8.66
CA SER A 350 -4.61 10.99 -8.53
C SER A 350 -3.40 10.13 -8.21
N LEU A 351 -3.57 9.06 -7.41
CA LEU A 351 -2.45 8.15 -7.12
C LEU A 351 -1.96 7.42 -8.37
N ASP A 352 -2.86 7.07 -9.31
CA ASP A 352 -2.49 6.43 -10.57
C ASP A 352 -1.57 7.31 -11.42
N ILE A 353 -1.84 8.64 -11.43
CA ILE A 353 -0.98 9.61 -12.10
C ILE A 353 0.41 9.64 -11.46
N VAL A 354 0.48 9.74 -10.13
CA VAL A 354 1.76 9.75 -9.42
C VAL A 354 2.52 8.44 -9.64
N TYR A 355 1.82 7.30 -9.59
CA TYR A 355 2.37 5.98 -9.80
C TYR A 355 3.07 5.81 -11.16
N VAL A 356 2.45 6.33 -12.22
CA VAL A 356 3.04 6.27 -13.58
C VAL A 356 4.18 7.26 -13.75
N LEU A 357 4.10 8.44 -13.14
CA LEU A 357 4.96 9.56 -13.48
C LEU A 357 6.16 9.76 -12.55
N GLN A 358 6.04 9.46 -11.25
CA GLN A 358 6.97 9.94 -10.22
C GLN A 358 8.43 9.50 -10.44
N ASP A 359 8.65 8.25 -10.85
CA ASP A 359 10.00 7.73 -11.07
C ASP A 359 10.72 8.38 -12.27
N PHE A 360 9.98 8.97 -13.17
CA PHE A 360 10.49 9.57 -14.39
C PHE A 360 10.66 11.08 -14.31
N ILE A 361 9.65 11.79 -13.77
CA ILE A 361 9.64 13.26 -13.75
C ILE A 361 9.75 13.84 -12.33
N GLY A 362 9.85 12.97 -11.33
CA GLY A 362 10.03 13.34 -9.93
C GLY A 362 8.73 13.68 -9.20
N ARG A 363 8.82 13.63 -7.86
CA ARG A 363 7.68 13.76 -6.94
C ARG A 363 6.89 15.06 -7.13
N VAL A 364 7.58 16.19 -7.28
CA VAL A 364 6.91 17.51 -7.31
C VAL A 364 6.02 17.64 -8.56
N GLU A 365 6.57 17.33 -9.74
CA GLU A 365 5.85 17.49 -11.01
C GLU A 365 4.70 16.47 -11.12
N SER A 366 4.92 15.23 -10.72
CA SER A 366 3.87 14.19 -10.69
C SER A 366 2.74 14.54 -9.73
N THR A 367 3.06 15.09 -8.54
CA THR A 367 2.02 15.52 -7.57
C THR A 367 1.23 16.71 -8.08
N ILE A 368 1.87 17.70 -8.75
CA ILE A 368 1.15 18.83 -9.35
C ILE A 368 0.13 18.32 -10.38
N ALA A 369 0.55 17.43 -11.29
CA ALA A 369 -0.36 16.83 -12.26
C ALA A 369 -1.50 16.04 -11.61
N ALA A 370 -1.22 15.35 -10.50
CA ALA A 370 -2.19 14.55 -9.76
C ALA A 370 -3.24 15.37 -9.01
N VAL A 371 -2.83 16.51 -8.43
CA VAL A 371 -3.71 17.44 -7.69
C VAL A 371 -4.67 18.19 -8.65
N GLY A 372 -4.26 18.39 -9.89
CA GLY A 372 -5.10 19.04 -10.91
C GLY A 372 -6.05 18.10 -11.67
N LEU A 373 -6.21 16.84 -11.19
CA LEU A 373 -7.07 15.86 -11.84
C LEU A 373 -8.55 16.20 -11.65
N GLY A 374 -9.25 16.65 -12.72
CA GLY A 374 -10.69 16.81 -12.69
C GLY A 374 -11.45 15.48 -12.76
N GLY A 375 -10.83 14.46 -13.36
CA GLY A 375 -11.35 13.11 -13.46
C GLY A 375 -10.66 12.33 -14.56
N GLY A 376 -10.76 11.02 -14.51
CA GLY A 376 -10.10 10.17 -15.48
C GLY A 376 -10.71 8.78 -15.59
N SER A 377 -10.51 8.14 -16.73
CA SER A 377 -10.88 6.75 -16.94
C SER A 377 -9.91 6.05 -17.88
N TRP A 378 -9.92 4.74 -17.82
CA TRP A 378 -9.09 3.88 -18.66
C TRP A 378 -9.86 2.65 -19.11
N LYS A 379 -9.43 2.07 -20.25
CA LYS A 379 -9.94 0.81 -20.79
C LYS A 379 -8.80 0.00 -21.37
N ASP A 380 -8.79 -1.30 -21.08
CA ASP A 380 -7.82 -2.26 -21.54
C ASP A 380 -8.48 -3.28 -22.47
N TYR A 381 -7.80 -3.57 -23.58
CA TYR A 381 -8.24 -4.49 -24.61
C TYR A 381 -7.15 -5.51 -24.88
N VAL A 382 -7.53 -6.79 -25.08
CA VAL A 382 -6.58 -7.87 -25.37
C VAL A 382 -7.01 -8.64 -26.62
N ASP A 383 -6.01 -9.08 -27.40
CA ASP A 383 -6.23 -10.03 -28.50
C ASP A 383 -6.04 -11.49 -28.03
N SER A 384 -6.29 -12.46 -28.93
CA SER A 384 -6.13 -13.88 -28.65
C SER A 384 -4.67 -14.31 -28.37
N ASN A 385 -3.69 -13.46 -28.62
CA ASN A 385 -2.26 -13.71 -28.38
C ASN A 385 -1.77 -13.07 -27.08
N GLY A 386 -2.64 -12.36 -26.36
CA GLY A 386 -2.31 -11.63 -25.14
C GLY A 386 -1.68 -10.25 -25.37
N ASN A 387 -1.73 -9.72 -26.61
CA ASN A 387 -1.30 -8.35 -26.86
C ASN A 387 -2.29 -7.36 -26.27
N LEU A 388 -1.78 -6.32 -25.58
CA LEU A 388 -2.57 -5.35 -24.84
C LEU A 388 -2.66 -4.00 -25.58
N VAL A 389 -3.85 -3.40 -25.54
CA VAL A 389 -4.08 -2.01 -25.93
C VAL A 389 -4.69 -1.29 -24.74
N MET A 390 -4.10 -0.17 -24.34
CA MET A 390 -4.59 0.64 -23.25
C MET A 390 -5.08 1.99 -23.81
N SER A 391 -6.26 2.42 -23.35
CA SER A 391 -6.83 3.73 -23.68
C SER A 391 -7.09 4.49 -22.39
N VAL A 392 -6.57 5.71 -22.29
CA VAL A 392 -6.71 6.57 -21.12
C VAL A 392 -7.25 7.93 -21.54
N LYS A 393 -8.18 8.48 -20.73
CA LYS A 393 -8.77 9.80 -20.93
C LYS A 393 -8.82 10.54 -19.59
N ILE A 394 -8.29 11.75 -19.56
CA ILE A 394 -8.10 12.55 -18.34
C ILE A 394 -8.64 13.95 -18.57
N SER A 395 -9.42 14.49 -17.63
CA SER A 395 -9.77 15.91 -17.54
C SER A 395 -8.94 16.58 -16.44
N GLY A 396 -8.75 17.88 -16.53
CA GLY A 396 -8.23 18.70 -15.45
C GLY A 396 -9.35 19.54 -14.82
N ASP A 397 -9.21 19.93 -13.56
CA ASP A 397 -10.14 20.84 -12.88
C ASP A 397 -10.26 22.17 -13.60
N THR A 398 -9.15 22.65 -14.09
CA THR A 398 -9.05 23.85 -14.91
C THR A 398 -8.30 23.58 -16.21
N LYS A 399 -8.34 24.54 -17.14
CA LYS A 399 -7.52 24.46 -18.36
C LYS A 399 -6.01 24.47 -18.05
N GLN A 400 -5.60 25.09 -16.95
CA GLN A 400 -4.20 25.11 -16.54
C GLN A 400 -3.80 23.72 -16.03
N ASP A 401 -4.62 23.10 -15.19
CA ASP A 401 -4.36 21.76 -14.67
C ASP A 401 -4.33 20.73 -15.81
N LEU A 402 -5.27 20.82 -16.76
CA LEU A 402 -5.26 19.97 -17.95
C LEU A 402 -3.94 20.11 -18.73
N LYS A 403 -3.43 21.34 -18.82
CA LYS A 403 -2.15 21.59 -19.50
C LYS A 403 -0.98 20.99 -18.69
N GLU A 404 -0.99 21.11 -17.38
CA GLU A 404 0.03 20.54 -16.51
C GLU A 404 0.03 19.02 -16.58
N ILE A 405 -1.13 18.38 -16.61
CA ILE A 405 -1.27 16.94 -16.85
C ILE A 405 -0.69 16.54 -18.22
N TYR A 406 -1.06 17.26 -19.26
CA TYR A 406 -0.53 17.00 -20.61
C TYR A 406 0.98 17.14 -20.68
N ASP A 407 1.52 18.24 -20.15
CA ASP A 407 2.97 18.50 -20.13
C ASP A 407 3.72 17.43 -19.33
N ALA A 408 3.16 16.96 -18.20
CA ALA A 408 3.72 15.89 -17.37
C ALA A 408 3.82 14.56 -18.15
N TYR A 409 2.78 14.15 -18.88
CA TYR A 409 2.84 12.95 -19.71
C TYR A 409 3.78 13.09 -20.91
N ILE A 410 3.87 14.27 -21.52
CA ILE A 410 4.86 14.56 -22.56
C ILE A 410 6.28 14.50 -21.98
N HIS A 411 6.51 15.05 -20.78
CA HIS A 411 7.81 14.96 -20.11
C HIS A 411 8.16 13.50 -19.77
N TRP A 412 7.21 12.77 -19.17
CA TRP A 412 7.33 11.34 -18.90
C TRP A 412 7.79 10.55 -20.14
N ALA A 413 7.16 10.77 -21.29
CA ALA A 413 7.54 10.07 -22.51
C ALA A 413 8.91 10.50 -23.04
N ASN A 414 9.26 11.79 -22.92
CA ASN A 414 10.54 12.34 -23.44
C ASN A 414 11.77 11.89 -22.64
N VAL A 415 11.63 11.59 -21.34
CA VAL A 415 12.77 11.16 -20.50
C VAL A 415 13.04 9.66 -20.55
N GLN A 416 12.21 8.88 -21.24
CA GLN A 416 12.38 7.44 -21.36
C GLN A 416 13.22 7.07 -22.58
N ASP A 417 14.33 6.38 -22.36
CA ASP A 417 15.24 5.90 -23.43
C ASP A 417 14.66 4.73 -24.27
N ARG A 418 13.43 4.30 -23.99
CA ARG A 418 12.79 3.17 -24.66
C ARG A 418 12.11 3.51 -25.98
N PHE A 419 12.06 4.79 -26.34
CA PHE A 419 11.46 5.25 -27.59
C PHE A 419 12.54 5.60 -28.61
N ASP A 420 12.46 4.97 -29.79
CA ASP A 420 13.42 5.12 -30.88
C ASP A 420 13.13 6.36 -31.73
N GLU A 421 11.85 6.76 -31.82
CA GLU A 421 11.38 7.85 -32.68
C GLU A 421 10.19 8.57 -32.05
N VAL A 422 10.14 9.88 -32.22
CA VAL A 422 8.99 10.72 -31.83
C VAL A 422 8.54 11.54 -33.03
N VAL A 423 7.26 11.47 -33.37
CA VAL A 423 6.67 12.20 -34.47
C VAL A 423 5.37 12.91 -34.08
N ASP A 424 5.11 14.07 -34.72
CA ASP A 424 3.77 14.68 -34.64
C ASP A 424 2.80 13.86 -35.49
N PHE A 425 1.75 13.36 -34.86
CA PHE A 425 0.80 12.47 -35.51
C PHE A 425 -0.64 12.72 -35.00
N SER A 426 -1.56 12.93 -35.93
CA SER A 426 -3.01 13.01 -35.66
C SER A 426 -3.36 13.89 -34.43
N GLY A 427 -2.88 15.15 -34.43
CA GLY A 427 -3.13 16.12 -33.36
C GLY A 427 -2.44 15.86 -32.03
N GLY A 428 -1.54 14.90 -31.97
CA GLY A 428 -0.73 14.55 -30.79
C GLY A 428 0.71 14.21 -31.14
N LYS A 429 1.40 13.62 -30.19
CA LYS A 429 2.74 13.05 -30.34
C LYS A 429 2.70 11.53 -30.27
N LEU A 430 3.32 10.87 -31.24
CA LEU A 430 3.49 9.44 -31.29
C LEU A 430 4.94 9.09 -30.98
N TYR A 431 5.14 8.38 -29.90
CA TYR A 431 6.40 7.82 -29.42
C TYR A 431 6.46 6.36 -29.85
N LYS A 432 7.48 5.99 -30.64
CA LYS A 432 7.65 4.66 -31.21
C LYS A 432 8.74 3.88 -30.51
N GLY A 433 8.48 2.66 -30.15
CA GLY A 433 9.40 1.75 -29.48
C GLY A 433 8.83 0.34 -29.39
N LYS A 434 9.32 -0.46 -28.46
CA LYS A 434 8.73 -1.78 -28.16
C LYS A 434 7.24 -1.66 -27.75
N THR A 435 6.92 -0.66 -26.96
CA THR A 435 5.57 -0.17 -26.73
C THR A 435 5.46 1.18 -27.41
N ASN A 436 4.45 1.39 -28.22
CA ASN A 436 4.18 2.69 -28.84
C ASN A 436 3.20 3.45 -27.96
N VAL A 437 3.38 4.77 -27.85
CA VAL A 437 2.52 5.64 -27.02
C VAL A 437 2.11 6.84 -27.84
N TRP A 438 0.81 7.11 -27.94
CA TRP A 438 0.27 8.33 -28.50
C TRP A 438 -0.35 9.18 -27.40
N ILE A 439 0.02 10.47 -27.36
CA ILE A 439 -0.46 11.43 -26.38
C ILE A 439 -1.00 12.66 -27.10
N SER A 440 -2.23 13.03 -26.81
CA SER A 440 -2.87 14.21 -27.38
C SER A 440 -3.70 15.00 -26.38
N THR A 441 -4.04 16.23 -26.75
CA THR A 441 -5.07 17.00 -26.05
C THR A 441 -5.92 17.78 -27.05
N ASP A 442 -7.23 17.84 -26.79
CA ASP A 442 -8.16 18.70 -27.53
C ASP A 442 -8.54 19.97 -26.74
N GLY A 443 -7.84 20.24 -25.64
CA GLY A 443 -8.10 21.35 -24.73
C GLY A 443 -9.23 21.12 -23.72
N SER A 444 -9.87 19.93 -23.77
CA SER A 444 -10.84 19.46 -22.78
C SER A 444 -10.38 18.19 -22.09
N PHE A 445 -9.62 17.35 -22.80
CA PHE A 445 -9.11 16.09 -22.30
C PHE A 445 -7.68 15.83 -22.77
N VAL A 446 -6.89 15.18 -21.94
CA VAL A 446 -5.68 14.46 -22.34
C VAL A 446 -6.07 13.03 -22.68
N ARG A 447 -5.54 12.50 -23.79
CA ARG A 447 -5.77 11.13 -24.22
C ARG A 447 -4.46 10.43 -24.47
N LEU A 448 -4.37 9.18 -24.02
CA LEU A 448 -3.25 8.31 -24.30
C LEU A 448 -3.74 6.99 -24.89
N PHE A 449 -2.99 6.51 -25.87
CA PHE A 449 -3.06 5.12 -26.32
C PHE A 449 -1.69 4.48 -26.20
N LEU A 450 -1.68 3.28 -25.62
CA LEU A 450 -0.48 2.47 -25.52
C LEU A 450 -0.73 1.12 -26.21
N SER A 451 0.20 0.67 -27.06
CA SER A 451 0.13 -0.65 -27.71
C SER A 451 1.52 -1.06 -28.24
N GLN A 452 1.74 -2.37 -28.31
CA GLN A 452 2.88 -2.92 -29.02
C GLN A 452 2.68 -2.83 -30.54
N ASP A 453 1.43 -2.83 -31.01
CA ASP A 453 1.07 -2.69 -32.45
C ASP A 453 0.81 -1.22 -32.79
N ILE A 454 1.74 -0.62 -33.54
CA ILE A 454 1.66 0.78 -33.98
C ILE A 454 0.44 1.03 -34.89
N SER A 455 0.01 0.04 -35.68
CA SER A 455 -1.10 0.22 -36.62
C SER A 455 -2.42 0.45 -35.91
N ILE A 456 -2.60 -0.11 -34.72
CA ILE A 456 -3.76 0.12 -33.86
C ILE A 456 -3.75 1.57 -33.36
N ILE A 457 -2.62 2.04 -32.86
CA ILE A 457 -2.47 3.42 -32.37
C ILE A 457 -2.79 4.41 -33.50
N GLU A 458 -2.20 4.19 -34.71
CA GLU A 458 -2.43 5.08 -35.85
C GLU A 458 -3.90 5.07 -36.31
N SER A 459 -4.56 3.91 -36.29
CA SER A 459 -5.97 3.81 -36.61
C SER A 459 -6.86 4.56 -35.59
N GLN A 460 -6.67 4.32 -34.29
CA GLN A 460 -7.49 4.92 -33.25
C GLN A 460 -7.26 6.44 -33.12
N ALA A 461 -6.02 6.89 -33.24
CA ALA A 461 -5.70 8.32 -33.23
C ALA A 461 -6.33 9.08 -34.41
N ASN A 462 -6.35 8.47 -35.60
CA ASN A 462 -7.01 9.05 -36.77
C ASN A 462 -8.54 9.10 -36.62
N ASN A 463 -9.15 8.06 -36.05
CA ASN A 463 -10.60 8.01 -35.80
C ASN A 463 -11.04 9.14 -34.88
N LEU A 464 -10.30 9.42 -33.80
CA LEU A 464 -10.63 10.52 -32.87
C LEU A 464 -10.61 11.91 -33.49
N ASN A 465 -9.80 12.15 -34.50
CA ASN A 465 -9.72 13.45 -35.18
C ASN A 465 -10.71 13.60 -36.34
N SER A 466 -11.50 12.56 -36.64
CA SER A 466 -12.50 12.55 -37.69
C SER A 466 -13.87 13.06 -37.23
N TYR A 467 -14.01 13.35 -35.95
CA TYR A 467 -15.19 13.88 -35.29
C TYR A 467 -14.91 15.27 -34.67
#